data_b0e8fd0b9337e11071d3b664cbd11d5c
#
_entry.id   b0e8fd0b9337e11071d3b664cbd11d5c
#
_cell.length_a   1.000
_cell.length_b   1.000
_cell.length_c   1.000
_cell.angle_alpha   90.00
_cell.angle_beta   90.00
_cell.angle_gamma   90.00
#
_symmetry.space_group_name_H-M   'P 1'
#
loop_
_entity.id
_entity.type
_entity.pdbx_description
1 polymer ?
#
loop_
_entity_poly.entity_id
_entity_poly.type
_entity_poly.pdbx_seq_one_letter_code
_entity_poly.pdbx_strand_id
1 'polypeptide(L)'
;MVNLAAILLSIALVLLIIYGLDTMVASQKSQENPSGTGFLPMNEAVRGSIFGAGAVLLSIVGFVIGRNEQSKIIPILLIVNGGLIILGMVIVIAMNIVTSTEETMRTVSITMLLGAILIALGVIKIIKDRKILGKTTDMSK
;
A
#
# COMPACT_ATOMS: atom_id res chain seq x y z
N MET A 1 -5.72 21.17 13.35
CA MET A 1 -4.31 20.70 13.33
C MET A 1 -4.21 19.66 12.24
N VAL A 2 -3.22 19.78 11.37
CA VAL A 2 -3.05 18.84 10.25
C VAL A 2 -2.44 17.56 10.81
N ASN A 3 -3.12 16.42 10.64
CA ASN A 3 -2.69 15.14 11.18
C ASN A 3 -1.49 14.61 10.39
N LEU A 4 -0.30 14.69 10.96
CA LEU A 4 0.95 14.20 10.36
C LEU A 4 0.80 12.75 9.85
N ALA A 5 0.09 11.90 10.59
CA ALA A 5 -0.20 10.53 10.18
C ALA A 5 -0.99 10.46 8.86
N ALA A 6 -2.02 11.29 8.71
CA ALA A 6 -2.81 11.35 7.48
C ALA A 6 -1.98 11.83 6.29
N ILE A 7 -1.09 12.80 6.50
CA ILE A 7 -0.16 13.27 5.45
C ILE A 7 0.76 12.14 4.99
N LEU A 8 1.41 11.43 5.92
CA LEU A 8 2.31 10.32 5.59
C LEU A 8 1.58 9.21 4.82
N LEU A 9 0.37 8.86 5.23
CA LEU A 9 -0.46 7.86 4.55
C LEU A 9 -0.90 8.33 3.15
N SER A 10 -1.19 9.62 2.99
CA SER A 10 -1.52 10.20 1.68
C SER A 10 -0.31 10.21 0.74
N ILE A 11 0.88 10.52 1.25
CA ILE A 11 2.13 10.42 0.48
C ILE A 11 2.37 8.97 0.06
N ALA A 12 2.18 8.00 0.96
CA ALA A 12 2.30 6.58 0.64
C ALA A 12 1.31 6.17 -0.46
N LEU A 13 0.07 6.67 -0.42
CA LEU A 13 -0.94 6.43 -1.45
C LEU A 13 -0.49 6.95 -2.82
N VAL A 14 0.01 8.18 -2.88
CA VAL A 14 0.50 8.80 -4.13
C VAL A 14 1.68 7.99 -4.69
N LEU A 15 2.62 7.57 -3.85
CA LEU A 15 3.75 6.72 -4.26
C LEU A 15 3.28 5.39 -4.84
N LEU A 16 2.28 4.75 -4.24
CA LEU A 16 1.69 3.51 -4.76
C LEU A 16 1.00 3.69 -6.09
N ILE A 17 0.27 4.79 -6.28
CA ILE A 17 -0.38 5.10 -7.56
C ILE A 17 0.66 5.33 -8.65
N ILE A 18 1.69 6.14 -8.38
CA ILE A 18 2.78 6.39 -9.33
C ILE A 18 3.47 5.07 -9.70
N TYR A 19 3.79 4.25 -8.71
CA TYR A 19 4.43 2.96 -8.92
C TYR A 19 3.56 2.01 -9.76
N GLY A 20 2.26 1.93 -9.44
CA GLY A 20 1.32 1.09 -10.19
C GLY A 20 1.18 1.51 -11.65
N LEU A 21 1.04 2.81 -11.91
CA LEU A 21 0.96 3.35 -13.27
C LEU A 21 2.26 3.09 -14.06
N ASP A 22 3.41 3.35 -13.44
CA ASP A 22 4.71 3.13 -14.09
C ASP A 22 4.95 1.64 -14.40
N THR A 23 4.54 0.74 -13.52
CA THR A 23 4.64 -0.70 -13.75
C THR A 23 3.72 -1.15 -14.90
N MET A 24 2.52 -0.60 -15.01
CA MET A 24 1.61 -0.88 -16.12
C MET A 24 2.21 -0.42 -17.46
N VAL A 25 2.78 0.78 -17.52
CA VAL A 25 3.44 1.29 -18.74
C VAL A 25 4.67 0.46 -19.09
N ALA A 26 5.47 0.07 -18.10
CA ALA A 26 6.63 -0.77 -18.32
C ALA A 26 6.25 -2.15 -18.89
N SER A 27 5.18 -2.77 -18.38
CA SER A 27 4.71 -4.07 -18.84
C SER A 27 4.21 -4.04 -20.29
N GLN A 28 3.54 -2.97 -20.73
CA GLN A 28 3.12 -2.80 -22.10
C GLN A 28 4.30 -2.64 -23.06
N LYS A 29 5.29 -1.83 -22.67
CA LYS A 29 6.50 -1.62 -23.48
C LYS A 29 7.40 -2.86 -23.57
N SER A 30 7.43 -3.69 -22.55
CA SER A 30 8.20 -4.93 -22.53
C SER A 30 7.69 -5.97 -23.54
N GLN A 31 6.43 -5.89 -23.96
CA GLN A 31 5.89 -6.71 -25.04
C GLN A 31 6.38 -6.26 -26.43
N GLU A 32 6.71 -4.98 -26.58
CA GLU A 32 7.21 -4.43 -27.85
C GLU A 32 8.74 -4.42 -27.94
N ASN A 33 9.43 -4.25 -26.79
CA ASN A 33 10.90 -4.22 -26.70
C ASN A 33 11.40 -4.86 -25.41
N PRO A 34 12.40 -5.77 -25.45
CA PRO A 34 12.97 -6.44 -24.26
C PRO A 34 13.59 -5.50 -23.21
N SER A 35 13.87 -4.25 -23.58
CA SER A 35 14.40 -3.20 -22.70
C SER A 35 13.35 -2.19 -22.27
N GLY A 36 12.06 -2.55 -22.34
CA GLY A 36 10.95 -1.67 -22.00
C GLY A 36 11.01 -1.15 -20.57
N THR A 37 11.52 0.07 -20.42
CA THR A 37 11.43 0.81 -19.14
C THR A 37 10.09 1.54 -19.10
N GLY A 38 9.51 1.67 -17.90
CA GLY A 38 8.35 2.53 -17.68
C GLY A 38 8.64 4.00 -18.04
N PHE A 39 7.86 4.92 -17.56
CA PHE A 39 8.16 6.36 -17.75
C PHE A 39 9.32 6.83 -16.83
N LEU A 40 9.64 6.07 -15.77
CA LEU A 40 10.81 6.31 -14.94
C LEU A 40 12.01 5.52 -15.49
N PRO A 41 13.12 6.19 -15.85
CA PRO A 41 14.33 5.54 -16.37
C PRO A 41 15.12 4.87 -15.23
N MET A 42 14.50 3.92 -14.54
CA MET A 42 15.05 3.21 -13.39
C MET A 42 14.95 1.70 -13.59
N ASN A 43 15.91 0.97 -13.02
CA ASN A 43 15.83 -0.48 -12.96
C ASN A 43 14.61 -0.93 -12.11
N GLU A 44 13.98 -2.02 -12.51
CA GLU A 44 12.76 -2.55 -11.89
C GLU A 44 12.94 -2.82 -10.38
N ALA A 45 14.09 -3.34 -9.96
CA ALA A 45 14.42 -3.57 -8.56
C ALA A 45 14.52 -2.27 -7.74
N VAL A 46 15.13 -1.22 -8.31
CA VAL A 46 15.27 0.10 -7.67
C VAL A 46 13.90 0.77 -7.55
N ARG A 47 13.08 0.68 -8.58
CA ARG A 47 11.71 1.20 -8.61
C ARG A 47 10.83 0.56 -7.54
N GLY A 48 10.83 -0.78 -7.46
CA GLY A 48 10.10 -1.53 -6.44
C GLY A 48 10.55 -1.20 -5.02
N SER A 49 11.87 -1.04 -4.80
CA SER A 49 12.40 -0.70 -3.47
C SER A 49 12.01 0.72 -3.04
N ILE A 50 12.17 1.71 -3.91
CA ILE A 50 11.91 3.11 -3.53
C ILE A 50 10.41 3.37 -3.37
N PHE A 51 9.61 3.02 -4.37
CA PHE A 51 8.18 3.34 -4.36
C PHE A 51 7.36 2.31 -3.59
N GLY A 52 7.61 1.01 -3.79
CA GLY A 52 6.87 -0.05 -3.11
C GLY A 52 7.23 -0.16 -1.63
N ALA A 53 8.49 -0.40 -1.31
CA ALA A 53 8.92 -0.52 0.08
C ALA A 53 8.81 0.81 0.82
N GLY A 54 9.11 1.95 0.16
CA GLY A 54 8.93 3.29 0.72
C GLY A 54 7.48 3.56 1.12
N ALA A 55 6.51 3.23 0.28
CA ALA A 55 5.09 3.40 0.58
C ALA A 55 4.63 2.52 1.76
N VAL A 56 5.11 1.27 1.84
CA VAL A 56 4.80 0.38 2.96
C VAL A 56 5.38 0.91 4.27
N LEU A 57 6.64 1.35 4.26
CA LEU A 57 7.29 1.96 5.44
C LEU A 57 6.55 3.21 5.90
N LEU A 58 6.21 4.12 4.98
CA LEU A 58 5.43 5.32 5.29
C LEU A 58 4.04 4.98 5.85
N SER A 59 3.39 3.92 5.35
CA SER A 59 2.10 3.45 5.85
C SER A 59 2.21 2.93 7.29
N ILE A 60 3.27 2.17 7.60
CA ILE A 60 3.52 1.66 8.95
C ILE A 60 3.83 2.81 9.91
N VAL A 61 4.73 3.73 9.52
CA VAL A 61 5.08 4.90 10.33
C VAL A 61 3.84 5.78 10.55
N GLY A 62 3.05 6.04 9.50
CA GLY A 62 1.79 6.77 9.60
C GLY A 62 0.80 6.11 10.55
N PHE A 63 0.70 4.78 10.54
CA PHE A 63 -0.12 4.04 11.49
C PHE A 63 0.39 4.20 12.93
N VAL A 64 1.69 4.06 13.18
CA VAL A 64 2.29 4.17 14.52
C VAL A 64 2.04 5.56 15.11
N ILE A 65 2.25 6.62 14.31
CA ILE A 65 2.01 8.01 14.73
C ILE A 65 0.51 8.24 14.96
N GLY A 66 -0.34 7.75 14.05
CA GLY A 66 -1.80 7.92 14.10
C GLY A 66 -2.52 6.97 15.05
N ARG A 67 -1.82 6.09 15.73
CA ARG A 67 -2.42 5.06 16.60
C ARG A 67 -3.30 5.63 17.70
N ASN A 68 -2.93 6.77 18.27
CA ASN A 68 -3.64 7.43 19.36
C ASN A 68 -4.60 8.54 18.87
N GLU A 69 -4.58 8.87 17.59
CA GLU A 69 -5.46 9.88 17.02
C GLU A 69 -6.82 9.27 16.67
N GLN A 70 -7.90 9.92 17.12
CA GLN A 70 -9.28 9.57 16.76
C GLN A 70 -9.64 10.14 15.38
N SER A 71 -8.99 9.63 14.33
CA SER A 71 -9.23 10.08 12.96
C SER A 71 -9.77 8.93 12.12
N LYS A 72 -10.93 9.14 11.49
CA LYS A 72 -11.55 8.16 10.57
C LYS A 72 -10.76 8.01 9.26
N ILE A 73 -9.94 9.01 8.93
CA ILE A 73 -9.17 9.03 7.66
C ILE A 73 -8.02 8.03 7.71
N ILE A 74 -7.33 7.91 8.85
CA ILE A 74 -6.16 7.04 9.02
C ILE A 74 -6.46 5.57 8.67
N PRO A 75 -7.49 4.92 9.25
CA PRO A 75 -7.78 3.53 8.93
C PRO A 75 -8.26 3.34 7.49
N ILE A 76 -8.97 4.31 6.92
CA ILE A 76 -9.41 4.25 5.52
C ILE A 76 -8.21 4.26 4.59
N LEU A 77 -7.25 5.18 4.79
CA LEU A 77 -6.03 5.25 4.00
C LEU A 77 -5.18 3.97 4.10
N LEU A 78 -5.10 3.36 5.28
CA LEU A 78 -4.41 2.08 5.45
C LEU A 78 -5.05 0.95 4.65
N ILE A 79 -6.38 0.84 4.68
CA ILE A 79 -7.13 -0.16 3.91
C ILE A 79 -6.96 0.08 2.41
N VAL A 80 -7.03 1.33 1.97
CA VAL A 80 -6.84 1.69 0.55
C VAL A 80 -5.42 1.36 0.10
N ASN A 81 -4.40 1.73 0.88
CA ASN A 81 -3.01 1.42 0.55
C ASN A 81 -2.76 -0.10 0.48
N GLY A 82 -3.25 -0.86 1.47
CA GLY A 82 -3.13 -2.32 1.45
C GLY A 82 -3.91 -2.97 0.30
N GLY A 83 -5.11 -2.46 0.00
CA GLY A 83 -5.93 -2.90 -1.12
C GLY A 83 -5.26 -2.65 -2.48
N LEU A 84 -4.63 -1.49 -2.68
CA LEU A 84 -3.88 -1.18 -3.90
C LEU A 84 -2.68 -2.12 -4.09
N ILE A 85 -1.98 -2.48 -3.02
CA ILE A 85 -0.86 -3.43 -3.09
C ILE A 85 -1.37 -4.80 -3.57
N ILE A 86 -2.45 -5.31 -2.98
CA ILE A 86 -3.02 -6.61 -3.36
C ILE A 86 -3.55 -6.55 -4.80
N LEU A 87 -4.28 -5.51 -5.17
CA LEU A 87 -4.84 -5.34 -6.51
C LEU A 87 -3.72 -5.25 -7.55
N GLY A 88 -2.64 -4.51 -7.27
CA GLY A 88 -1.46 -4.44 -8.13
C GLY A 88 -0.83 -5.81 -8.36
N MET A 89 -0.70 -6.64 -7.32
CA MET A 89 -0.17 -8.00 -7.43
C MET A 89 -1.10 -8.93 -8.23
N VAL A 90 -2.42 -8.83 -8.04
CA VAL A 90 -3.40 -9.60 -8.82
C VAL A 90 -3.28 -9.26 -10.31
N ILE A 91 -3.14 -7.98 -10.65
CA ILE A 91 -2.95 -7.53 -12.04
C ILE A 91 -1.65 -8.10 -12.63
N VAL A 92 -0.54 -8.03 -11.89
CA VAL A 92 0.77 -8.56 -12.32
C VAL A 92 0.69 -10.06 -12.61
N ILE A 93 0.01 -10.82 -11.75
CA ILE A 93 -0.21 -12.25 -11.95
C ILE A 93 -1.12 -12.50 -13.16
N ALA A 94 -2.23 -11.77 -13.28
CA ALA A 94 -3.20 -11.94 -14.36
C ALA A 94 -2.62 -11.61 -15.74
N MET A 95 -1.71 -10.65 -15.83
CA MET A 95 -1.04 -10.28 -17.08
C MET A 95 0.10 -11.23 -17.47
N ASN A 96 0.32 -12.29 -16.70
CA ASN A 96 1.40 -13.28 -16.93
C ASN A 96 2.81 -12.66 -17.01
N ILE A 97 2.99 -11.49 -16.39
CA ILE A 97 4.27 -10.75 -16.35
C ILE A 97 5.28 -11.50 -15.47
N VAL A 98 4.77 -12.38 -14.61
CA VAL A 98 5.56 -13.22 -13.72
C VAL A 98 5.97 -14.49 -14.47
N THR A 99 7.17 -14.50 -15.02
CA THR A 99 7.85 -15.76 -15.34
C THR A 99 8.04 -16.53 -14.05
N SER A 100 7.62 -17.80 -14.03
CA SER A 100 7.52 -18.67 -12.85
C SER A 100 8.89 -19.02 -12.24
N THR A 101 9.68 -18.02 -11.87
CA THR A 101 10.93 -18.21 -11.14
C THR A 101 10.62 -18.23 -9.64
N GLU A 102 11.22 -19.12 -8.87
CA GLU A 102 11.01 -19.23 -7.42
C GLU A 102 11.17 -17.90 -6.68
N GLU A 103 12.12 -17.07 -7.09
CA GLU A 103 12.32 -15.71 -6.54
C GLU A 103 11.10 -14.81 -6.73
N THR A 104 10.45 -14.90 -7.88
CA THR A 104 9.28 -14.06 -8.19
C THR A 104 8.07 -14.47 -7.35
N MET A 105 7.85 -15.79 -7.20
CA MET A 105 6.77 -16.32 -6.35
C MET A 105 6.97 -15.92 -4.88
N ARG A 106 8.20 -15.93 -4.39
CA ARG A 106 8.54 -15.48 -3.05
C ARG A 106 8.25 -13.99 -2.86
N THR A 107 8.65 -13.16 -3.81
CA THR A 107 8.41 -11.71 -3.78
C THR A 107 6.90 -11.39 -3.81
N VAL A 108 6.14 -12.05 -4.66
CA VAL A 108 4.67 -11.92 -4.74
C VAL A 108 4.03 -12.27 -3.40
N SER A 109 4.42 -13.40 -2.79
CA SER A 109 3.86 -13.85 -1.51
C SER A 109 4.16 -12.87 -0.39
N ILE A 110 5.37 -12.35 -0.30
CA ILE A 110 5.78 -11.36 0.72
C ILE A 110 4.98 -10.05 0.53
N THR A 111 4.83 -9.60 -0.71
CA THR A 111 4.13 -8.34 -1.01
C THR A 111 2.64 -8.45 -0.72
N MET A 112 2.00 -9.58 -1.05
CA MET A 112 0.61 -9.85 -0.69
C MET A 112 0.42 -9.88 0.84
N LEU A 113 1.34 -10.50 1.56
CA LEU A 113 1.31 -10.54 3.02
C LEU A 113 1.41 -9.13 3.62
N LEU A 114 2.28 -8.28 3.10
CA LEU A 114 2.40 -6.89 3.53
C LEU A 114 1.11 -6.09 3.27
N GLY A 115 0.47 -6.27 2.12
CA GLY A 115 -0.83 -5.65 1.82
C GLY A 115 -1.91 -6.11 2.79
N ALA A 116 -1.98 -7.41 3.09
CA ALA A 116 -2.92 -7.97 4.05
C ALA A 116 -2.70 -7.43 5.48
N ILE A 117 -1.44 -7.28 5.90
CA ILE A 117 -1.10 -6.67 7.19
C ILE A 117 -1.62 -5.23 7.28
N LEU A 118 -1.43 -4.42 6.24
CA LEU A 118 -1.91 -3.03 6.23
C LEU A 118 -3.45 -2.96 6.33
N ILE A 119 -4.17 -3.85 5.63
CA ILE A 119 -5.62 -3.94 5.75
C ILE A 119 -6.02 -4.34 7.18
N ALA A 120 -5.37 -5.35 7.75
CA ALA A 120 -5.64 -5.80 9.12
C ALA A 120 -5.43 -4.66 10.13
N LEU A 121 -4.33 -3.90 10.02
CA LEU A 121 -4.06 -2.74 10.87
C LEU A 121 -5.14 -1.66 10.73
N GLY A 122 -5.62 -1.40 9.52
CA GLY A 122 -6.73 -0.48 9.26
C GLY A 122 -8.03 -0.93 9.93
N VAL A 123 -8.38 -2.21 9.79
CA VAL A 123 -9.58 -2.80 10.41
C VAL A 123 -9.50 -2.78 11.94
N ILE A 124 -8.36 -3.17 12.51
CA ILE A 124 -8.14 -3.13 13.96
C ILE A 124 -8.33 -1.71 14.51
N LYS A 125 -7.83 -0.71 13.78
CA LYS A 125 -8.00 0.70 14.16
C LYS A 125 -9.48 1.11 14.15
N ILE A 126 -10.25 0.73 13.15
CA ILE A 126 -11.71 1.02 13.09
C ILE A 126 -12.42 0.42 14.30
N ILE A 127 -12.13 -0.85 14.62
CA ILE A 127 -12.77 -1.54 15.75
C ILE A 127 -12.42 -0.84 17.07
N LYS A 128 -11.17 -0.43 17.26
CA LYS A 128 -10.70 0.26 18.45
C LYS A 128 -11.40 1.62 18.60
N ASP A 129 -11.46 2.40 17.53
CA ASP A 129 -12.06 3.74 17.56
C ASP A 129 -13.59 3.66 17.82
N ARG A 130 -14.29 2.65 17.29
CA ARG A 130 -15.71 2.40 17.58
C ARG A 130 -15.97 2.05 19.05
N LYS A 131 -15.10 1.25 19.68
CA LYS A 131 -15.24 0.89 21.11
C LYS A 131 -15.09 2.10 22.04
N ILE A 132 -14.22 3.04 21.69
CA ILE A 132 -14.02 4.28 22.46
C ILE A 132 -15.25 5.17 22.36
N LEU A 133 -15.82 5.36 21.17
CA LEU A 133 -17.02 6.17 20.95
C LEU A 133 -18.26 5.59 21.68
N GLY A 134 -18.45 4.27 21.64
CA GLY A 134 -19.56 3.60 22.35
C GLY A 134 -19.51 3.79 23.85
N LYS A 135 -18.32 3.78 24.44
CA LYS A 135 -18.15 3.96 25.89
C LYS A 135 -18.43 5.39 26.38
N THR A 136 -18.19 6.39 25.52
CA THR A 136 -18.45 7.79 25.85
C THR A 136 -19.96 8.10 25.81
N THR A 137 -20.74 7.42 24.99
CA THR A 137 -22.19 7.61 24.88
C THR A 137 -22.93 7.00 26.07
N ASP A 138 -22.43 5.91 26.67
CA ASP A 138 -23.03 5.27 27.84
C ASP A 138 -22.80 6.04 29.15
N MET A 139 -21.72 6.84 29.22
CA MET A 139 -21.41 7.65 30.41
C MET A 139 -22.16 9.01 30.43
N SER A 140 -22.89 9.36 29.37
CA SER A 140 -23.65 10.61 29.27
C SER A 140 -25.17 10.41 29.49
N LYS A 141 -25.60 9.21 29.88
CA LYS A 141 -26.95 8.89 30.33
C LYS A 141 -26.98 8.72 31.84
#